data_2425a760c0a425cf956823b0b35d185e
#
_entry.id   2425a760c0a425cf956823b0b35d185e
#
_cell.length_a   1.000
_cell.length_b   1.000
_cell.length_c   1.000
_cell.angle_alpha   90.00
_cell.angle_beta   90.00
_cell.angle_gamma   90.00
#
_symmetry.space_group_name_H-M   'P 1'
#
loop_
_entity.id
_entity.type
_entity.pdbx_description
1 polymer ?
#
loop_
_entity_poly.entity_id
_entity_poly.type
_entity_poly.pdbx_seq_one_letter_code
_entity_poly.pdbx_strand_id
1 'polypeptide(L)'
;MGSEGEGTAANSRIDGVVTCQGGVYGNLSIDGVCRIEGDLEAESLDIDGVCTCTGNVSARVFDCDGVLTVQGNLRVGKADVDGVVTVEGDKIEADEIKCVGVVNVTGEISADIINANGKINAEAIVGDHITIRSYWKHGFAKLFIWIGERFSEKNLSVVDLIEGTTVELRGVRAKSVNGHDVSIGRNCEIERVDASGRLYIDPTSRVAHVENAS
;
A
#
# COMPACT_ATOMS: atom_id res chain seq x y z
N MET A 1 25.75 -36.01 -15.06
CA MET A 1 25.43 -34.63 -15.43
C MET A 1 23.93 -34.58 -15.64
N GLY A 2 23.19 -34.28 -14.59
CA GLY A 2 21.75 -34.09 -14.64
C GLY A 2 21.49 -32.60 -14.90
N SER A 3 20.80 -32.29 -15.98
CA SER A 3 20.28 -30.97 -16.24
C SER A 3 19.22 -30.68 -15.16
N GLU A 4 19.49 -29.74 -14.29
CA GLU A 4 18.47 -29.13 -13.46
C GLU A 4 17.49 -28.41 -14.43
N GLY A 5 16.31 -29.02 -14.65
CA GLY A 5 15.24 -28.39 -15.35
C GLY A 5 14.76 -27.21 -14.49
N GLU A 6 14.79 -26.00 -15.06
CA GLU A 6 14.03 -24.89 -14.54
C GLU A 6 12.57 -25.32 -14.49
N GLY A 7 12.09 -25.66 -13.29
CA GLY A 7 10.72 -25.99 -13.05
C GLY A 7 9.89 -24.73 -13.29
N THR A 8 9.12 -24.69 -14.37
CA THR A 8 8.10 -23.66 -14.56
C THR A 8 7.15 -23.70 -13.36
N ALA A 9 7.08 -22.57 -12.64
CA ALA A 9 6.20 -22.43 -11.50
C ALA A 9 4.75 -22.73 -11.91
N ALA A 10 4.07 -23.59 -11.15
CA ALA A 10 2.72 -24.02 -11.49
C ALA A 10 1.71 -22.90 -11.21
N ASN A 11 0.70 -22.79 -12.10
CA ASN A 11 -0.47 -21.98 -11.83
C ASN A 11 -1.36 -22.69 -10.81
N SER A 12 -1.87 -21.95 -9.85
CA SER A 12 -2.71 -22.50 -8.76
C SER A 12 -3.89 -21.59 -8.46
N ARG A 13 -5.03 -22.22 -8.10
CA ARG A 13 -6.23 -21.53 -7.63
C ARG A 13 -6.70 -22.14 -6.31
N ILE A 14 -7.10 -21.29 -5.39
CA ILE A 14 -7.55 -21.66 -4.05
C ILE A 14 -8.97 -21.11 -3.85
N ASP A 15 -9.99 -22.03 -3.88
CA ASP A 15 -11.41 -21.70 -3.78
C ASP A 15 -11.98 -22.23 -2.46
N GLY A 16 -11.36 -22.40 -1.43
CA GLY A 16 -11.92 -22.97 -0.18
C GLY A 16 -11.22 -22.42 1.04
N VAL A 17 -11.28 -23.17 2.12
CA VAL A 17 -10.52 -22.86 3.34
C VAL A 17 -9.31 -23.78 3.37
N VAL A 18 -8.12 -23.23 3.15
CA VAL A 18 -6.89 -24.00 2.94
C VAL A 18 -5.74 -23.40 3.74
N THR A 19 -4.91 -24.26 4.30
CA THR A 19 -3.55 -23.89 4.74
C THR A 19 -2.57 -24.58 3.81
N CYS A 20 -1.66 -23.84 3.21
CA CYS A 20 -0.61 -24.34 2.33
C CYS A 20 0.76 -23.80 2.72
N GLN A 21 1.80 -24.47 2.23
CA GLN A 21 3.17 -24.00 2.41
C GLN A 21 3.47 -22.91 1.38
N GLY A 22 4.31 -21.95 1.76
CA GLY A 22 4.90 -21.00 0.84
C GLY A 22 5.69 -21.70 -0.28
N GLY A 23 6.18 -20.93 -1.21
CA GLY A 23 6.91 -21.47 -2.36
C GLY A 23 6.81 -20.55 -3.57
N VAL A 24 7.21 -21.10 -4.74
CA VAL A 24 7.26 -20.38 -6.01
C VAL A 24 6.09 -20.81 -6.90
N TYR A 25 5.30 -19.85 -7.32
CA TYR A 25 4.11 -20.04 -8.14
C TYR A 25 4.23 -19.23 -9.46
N GLY A 26 3.59 -19.70 -10.52
CA GLY A 26 3.33 -18.89 -11.72
C GLY A 26 2.24 -17.87 -11.42
N ASN A 27 0.99 -18.21 -11.76
CA ASN A 27 -0.17 -17.42 -11.38
C ASN A 27 -0.84 -18.09 -10.18
N LEU A 28 -1.03 -17.34 -9.09
CA LEU A 28 -1.75 -17.78 -7.90
C LEU A 28 -2.99 -16.90 -7.71
N SER A 29 -4.18 -17.53 -7.77
CA SER A 29 -5.48 -16.88 -7.51
C SER A 29 -6.09 -17.45 -6.23
N ILE A 30 -6.58 -16.57 -5.35
CA ILE A 30 -7.13 -16.92 -4.04
C ILE A 30 -8.53 -16.29 -3.89
N ASP A 31 -9.56 -17.11 -4.11
CA ASP A 31 -10.97 -16.70 -3.97
C ASP A 31 -11.57 -17.10 -2.60
N GLY A 32 -10.89 -17.97 -1.88
CA GLY A 32 -11.35 -18.49 -0.59
C GLY A 32 -10.66 -17.85 0.61
N VAL A 33 -10.51 -18.64 1.66
CA VAL A 33 -9.74 -18.27 2.85
C VAL A 33 -8.46 -19.09 2.88
N CYS A 34 -7.32 -18.43 2.77
CA CYS A 34 -6.03 -19.08 2.68
C CYS A 34 -5.08 -18.61 3.79
N ARG A 35 -4.36 -19.58 4.35
CA ARG A 35 -3.17 -19.32 5.16
C ARG A 35 -1.97 -19.92 4.46
N ILE A 36 -0.99 -19.08 4.16
CA ILE A 36 0.29 -19.49 3.55
C ILE A 36 1.36 -19.44 4.63
N GLU A 37 2.01 -20.59 4.87
CA GLU A 37 3.08 -20.69 5.86
C GLU A 37 4.44 -20.60 5.19
N GLY A 38 5.21 -19.56 5.51
CA GLY A 38 6.51 -19.23 4.92
C GLY A 38 6.41 -18.21 3.79
N ASP A 39 7.49 -18.03 3.06
CA ASP A 39 7.62 -17.03 2.00
C ASP A 39 6.87 -17.46 0.74
N LEU A 40 6.26 -16.49 0.07
CA LEU A 40 5.53 -16.65 -1.19
C LEU A 40 6.22 -15.85 -2.29
N GLU A 41 6.49 -16.51 -3.42
CA GLU A 41 6.92 -15.88 -4.64
C GLU A 41 5.94 -16.24 -5.77
N ALA A 42 5.48 -15.26 -6.56
CA ALA A 42 4.58 -15.48 -7.67
C ALA A 42 4.89 -14.54 -8.85
N GLU A 43 4.63 -15.02 -10.07
CA GLU A 43 4.64 -14.15 -11.24
C GLU A 43 3.42 -13.19 -11.19
N SER A 44 2.23 -13.75 -10.86
CA SER A 44 1.01 -13.00 -10.63
C SER A 44 0.29 -13.52 -9.39
N LEU A 45 -0.05 -12.63 -8.47
CA LEU A 45 -0.83 -12.91 -7.28
C LEU A 45 -2.14 -12.12 -7.33
N ASP A 46 -3.26 -12.86 -7.28
CA ASP A 46 -4.62 -12.33 -7.36
C ASP A 46 -5.40 -12.79 -6.12
N ILE A 47 -5.97 -11.84 -5.37
CA ILE A 47 -6.63 -12.11 -4.08
C ILE A 47 -8.01 -11.46 -4.05
N ASP A 48 -9.04 -12.27 -4.31
CA ASP A 48 -10.45 -11.91 -4.14
C ASP A 48 -10.99 -12.31 -2.76
N GLY A 49 -10.34 -13.26 -2.12
CA GLY A 49 -10.73 -13.79 -0.81
C GLY A 49 -9.99 -13.16 0.37
N VAL A 50 -9.71 -13.98 1.37
CA VAL A 50 -8.94 -13.59 2.56
C VAL A 50 -7.68 -14.43 2.64
N CYS A 51 -6.52 -13.78 2.61
CA CYS A 51 -5.24 -14.45 2.66
C CYS A 51 -4.39 -13.91 3.81
N THR A 52 -3.72 -14.83 4.53
CA THR A 52 -2.67 -14.49 5.49
C THR A 52 -1.40 -15.23 5.11
N CYS A 53 -0.32 -14.50 4.84
CA CYS A 53 1.01 -15.04 4.60
C CYS A 53 1.89 -14.79 5.82
N THR A 54 2.54 -15.84 6.36
CA THR A 54 3.39 -15.70 7.56
C THR A 54 4.82 -15.29 7.25
N GLY A 55 5.23 -15.37 5.99
CA GLY A 55 6.54 -14.94 5.50
C GLY A 55 6.46 -13.68 4.66
N ASN A 56 7.49 -13.46 3.85
CA ASN A 56 7.52 -12.41 2.86
C ASN A 56 6.69 -12.78 1.64
N VAL A 57 6.16 -11.77 0.94
CA VAL A 57 5.46 -11.95 -0.33
C VAL A 57 6.20 -11.18 -1.41
N SER A 58 6.50 -11.88 -2.51
CA SER A 58 7.06 -11.28 -3.71
C SER A 58 6.22 -11.64 -4.93
N ALA A 59 5.85 -10.65 -5.75
CA ALA A 59 5.15 -10.88 -7.00
C ALA A 59 5.49 -9.83 -8.05
N ARG A 60 5.46 -10.20 -9.34
CA ARG A 60 5.65 -9.20 -10.40
C ARG A 60 4.39 -8.36 -10.58
N VAL A 61 3.23 -9.00 -10.56
CA VAL A 61 1.90 -8.36 -10.61
C VAL A 61 1.10 -8.81 -9.41
N PHE A 62 0.51 -7.86 -8.71
CA PHE A 62 -0.31 -8.10 -7.54
C PHE A 62 -1.63 -7.35 -7.66
N ASP A 63 -2.73 -8.09 -7.54
CA ASP A 63 -4.10 -7.60 -7.53
C ASP A 63 -4.78 -8.03 -6.23
N CYS A 64 -5.49 -7.13 -5.56
CA CYS A 64 -6.16 -7.43 -4.31
C CYS A 64 -7.50 -6.69 -4.18
N ASP A 65 -8.57 -7.40 -4.46
CA ASP A 65 -9.96 -6.98 -4.19
C ASP A 65 -10.45 -7.45 -2.82
N GLY A 66 -9.78 -8.45 -2.26
CA GLY A 66 -10.08 -9.04 -0.96
C GLY A 66 -9.28 -8.46 0.21
N VAL A 67 -8.80 -9.34 1.08
CA VAL A 67 -8.01 -8.99 2.27
C VAL A 67 -6.72 -9.79 2.29
N LEU A 68 -5.59 -9.09 2.30
CA LEU A 68 -4.27 -9.69 2.47
C LEU A 68 -3.62 -9.19 3.75
N THR A 69 -3.14 -10.13 4.57
CA THR A 69 -2.21 -9.85 5.68
C THR A 69 -0.89 -10.55 5.41
N VAL A 70 0.20 -9.79 5.39
CA VAL A 70 1.58 -10.27 5.25
C VAL A 70 2.31 -10.00 6.56
N GLN A 71 2.81 -11.06 7.21
CA GLN A 71 3.58 -10.89 8.46
C GLN A 71 5.02 -10.45 8.20
N GLY A 72 5.56 -10.81 7.04
CA GLY A 72 6.84 -10.29 6.53
C GLY A 72 6.67 -9.03 5.68
N ASN A 73 7.59 -8.83 4.75
CA ASN A 73 7.60 -7.71 3.82
C ASN A 73 6.85 -8.05 2.52
N LEU A 74 6.38 -7.02 1.82
CA LEU A 74 5.74 -7.15 0.51
C LEU A 74 6.62 -6.47 -0.55
N ARG A 75 7.02 -7.24 -1.58
CA ARG A 75 7.76 -6.72 -2.73
C ARG A 75 7.03 -7.08 -4.02
N VAL A 76 6.64 -6.07 -4.78
CA VAL A 76 5.86 -6.29 -6.01
C VAL A 76 6.33 -5.33 -7.12
N GLY A 77 6.18 -5.73 -8.38
CA GLY A 77 6.41 -4.81 -9.48
C GLY A 77 5.24 -3.82 -9.55
N LYS A 78 4.03 -4.33 -9.82
CA LYS A 78 2.82 -3.51 -9.84
C LYS A 78 1.79 -4.03 -8.86
N ALA A 79 1.23 -3.11 -8.06
CA ALA A 79 0.13 -3.38 -7.15
C ALA A 79 -1.13 -2.61 -7.57
N ASP A 80 -2.26 -3.32 -7.67
CA ASP A 80 -3.61 -2.75 -7.71
C ASP A 80 -4.38 -3.24 -6.47
N VAL A 81 -4.88 -2.30 -5.66
CA VAL A 81 -5.49 -2.62 -4.37
C VAL A 81 -6.83 -1.91 -4.25
N ASP A 82 -7.91 -2.65 -4.48
CA ASP A 82 -9.28 -2.19 -4.22
C ASP A 82 -9.81 -2.72 -2.87
N GLY A 83 -9.13 -3.70 -2.30
CA GLY A 83 -9.40 -4.31 -1.00
C GLY A 83 -8.61 -3.73 0.16
N VAL A 84 -8.13 -4.62 1.03
CA VAL A 84 -7.33 -4.28 2.22
C VAL A 84 -6.03 -5.06 2.23
N VAL A 85 -4.92 -4.35 2.26
CA VAL A 85 -3.59 -4.93 2.41
C VAL A 85 -2.99 -4.45 3.72
N THR A 86 -2.59 -5.38 4.57
CA THR A 86 -1.87 -5.10 5.81
C THR A 86 -0.52 -5.82 5.79
N VAL A 87 0.55 -5.07 5.96
CA VAL A 87 1.92 -5.58 6.07
C VAL A 87 2.40 -5.30 7.49
N GLU A 88 2.63 -6.38 8.25
CA GLU A 88 3.14 -6.32 9.62
C GLU A 88 4.66 -6.18 9.67
N GLY A 89 5.33 -6.46 8.54
CA GLY A 89 6.75 -6.22 8.34
C GLY A 89 7.06 -4.73 8.15
N ASP A 90 8.33 -4.46 7.92
CA ASP A 90 8.87 -3.09 7.89
C ASP A 90 8.72 -2.40 6.53
N LYS A 91 8.38 -3.15 5.46
CA LYS A 91 8.45 -2.56 4.11
C LYS A 91 7.43 -3.10 3.10
N ILE A 92 6.88 -2.17 2.31
CA ILE A 92 6.29 -2.42 0.99
C ILE A 92 7.21 -1.78 -0.05
N GLU A 93 7.67 -2.57 -1.02
CA GLU A 93 8.49 -2.12 -2.14
C GLU A 93 7.80 -2.45 -3.46
N ALA A 94 7.67 -1.45 -4.35
CA ALA A 94 7.02 -1.62 -5.64
C ALA A 94 7.60 -0.66 -6.70
N ASP A 95 7.32 -0.92 -8.00
CA ASP A 95 7.52 0.07 -9.05
C ASP A 95 6.31 1.02 -9.11
N GLU A 96 5.09 0.45 -9.05
CA GLU A 96 3.84 1.21 -9.11
C GLU A 96 2.81 0.66 -8.12
N ILE A 97 2.20 1.56 -7.34
CA ILE A 97 1.08 1.24 -6.44
C ILE A 97 -0.14 2.07 -6.84
N LYS A 98 -1.24 1.38 -7.16
CA LYS A 98 -2.58 1.93 -7.23
C LYS A 98 -3.38 1.42 -6.06
N CYS A 99 -4.07 2.31 -5.35
CA CYS A 99 -4.90 1.95 -4.22
C CYS A 99 -6.20 2.75 -4.21
N VAL A 100 -7.32 2.05 -4.25
CA VAL A 100 -8.65 2.63 -4.00
C VAL A 100 -9.18 2.17 -2.65
N GLY A 101 -8.68 1.05 -2.14
CA GLY A 101 -8.97 0.47 -0.83
C GLY A 101 -8.13 1.02 0.32
N VAL A 102 -7.54 0.12 1.10
CA VAL A 102 -6.70 0.47 2.26
C VAL A 102 -5.38 -0.29 2.23
N VAL A 103 -4.30 0.44 2.40
CA VAL A 103 -2.96 -0.13 2.61
C VAL A 103 -2.43 0.33 3.96
N ASN A 104 -2.07 -0.64 4.80
CA ASN A 104 -1.43 -0.42 6.08
C ASN A 104 -0.07 -1.10 6.10
N VAL A 105 0.96 -0.39 6.51
CA VAL A 105 2.27 -0.96 6.81
C VAL A 105 2.81 -0.33 8.08
N THR A 106 3.54 -1.13 8.85
CA THR A 106 4.14 -0.64 10.10
C THR A 106 5.28 0.33 9.80
N GLY A 107 6.07 0.08 8.77
CA GLY A 107 7.23 0.89 8.39
C GLY A 107 7.05 1.68 7.09
N GLU A 108 7.85 1.39 6.07
CA GLU A 108 7.99 2.20 4.86
C GLU A 108 7.25 1.63 3.64
N ILE A 109 6.67 2.53 2.84
CA ILE A 109 6.26 2.26 1.46
C ILE A 109 7.23 2.97 0.53
N SER A 110 7.90 2.20 -0.33
CA SER A 110 8.84 2.70 -1.34
C SER A 110 8.36 2.29 -2.73
N ALA A 111 8.05 3.26 -3.60
CA ALA A 111 7.67 2.99 -4.98
C ALA A 111 7.90 4.21 -5.87
N ASP A 112 8.25 3.99 -7.17
CA ASP A 112 8.43 5.10 -8.10
C ASP A 112 7.14 5.91 -8.28
N ILE A 113 5.99 5.20 -8.37
CA ILE A 113 4.68 5.82 -8.55
C ILE A 113 3.69 5.32 -7.51
N ILE A 114 3.11 6.23 -6.73
CA ILE A 114 2.05 5.93 -5.76
C ILE A 114 0.81 6.76 -6.08
N ASN A 115 -0.27 6.07 -6.44
CA ASN A 115 -1.57 6.64 -6.76
C ASN A 115 -2.63 6.08 -5.82
N ALA A 116 -2.87 6.75 -4.71
CA ALA A 116 -3.87 6.33 -3.74
C ALA A 116 -5.12 7.24 -3.78
N ASN A 117 -6.25 6.67 -4.19
CA ASN A 117 -7.58 7.24 -4.02
C ASN A 117 -8.34 6.57 -2.87
N GLY A 118 -7.60 6.04 -1.92
CA GLY A 118 -8.05 5.32 -0.73
C GLY A 118 -7.28 5.76 0.50
N LYS A 119 -7.09 4.86 1.44
CA LYS A 119 -6.37 5.14 2.69
C LYS A 119 -5.01 4.46 2.68
N ILE A 120 -3.96 5.21 2.98
CA ILE A 120 -2.61 4.68 3.22
C ILE A 120 -2.18 5.09 4.62
N ASN A 121 -1.69 4.13 5.40
CA ASN A 121 -1.05 4.36 6.69
C ASN A 121 0.34 3.72 6.67
N ALA A 122 1.35 4.50 6.98
CA ALA A 122 2.74 4.08 7.02
C ALA A 122 3.54 4.99 7.97
N GLU A 123 4.70 4.56 8.41
CA GLU A 123 5.68 5.45 9.03
C GLU A 123 6.30 6.38 7.99
N ALA A 124 6.71 5.83 6.85
CA ALA A 124 7.26 6.62 5.74
C ALA A 124 6.69 6.21 4.38
N ILE A 125 6.58 7.18 3.48
CA ILE A 125 6.27 6.97 2.05
C ILE A 125 7.34 7.69 1.25
N VAL A 126 8.05 6.94 0.39
CA VAL A 126 9.15 7.45 -0.44
C VAL A 126 8.90 7.06 -1.90
N GLY A 127 9.06 8.03 -2.82
CA GLY A 127 8.88 7.76 -4.25
C GLY A 127 9.09 8.99 -5.14
N ASP A 128 9.04 8.79 -6.45
CA ASP A 128 9.18 9.91 -7.39
C ASP A 128 7.88 10.71 -7.54
N HIS A 129 6.76 9.99 -7.75
CA HIS A 129 5.45 10.60 -7.94
C HIS A 129 4.45 10.05 -6.92
N ILE A 130 4.10 10.87 -5.94
CA ILE A 130 3.21 10.49 -4.85
C ILE A 130 1.92 11.29 -4.94
N THR A 131 0.80 10.61 -5.18
CA THR A 131 -0.55 11.19 -5.14
C THR A 131 -1.38 10.43 -4.12
N ILE A 132 -1.80 11.10 -3.04
CA ILE A 132 -2.67 10.52 -2.02
C ILE A 132 -3.94 11.38 -1.90
N ARG A 133 -5.10 10.77 -2.19
CA ARG A 133 -6.41 11.37 -2.07
C ARG A 133 -7.28 10.48 -1.21
N SER A 134 -7.26 10.72 0.11
CA SER A 134 -8.11 9.97 1.04
C SER A 134 -9.56 10.39 0.84
N TYR A 135 -10.27 9.66 -0.03
CA TYR A 135 -11.65 9.89 -0.39
C TYR A 135 -12.51 8.71 0.04
N TRP A 136 -13.20 8.85 1.16
CA TRP A 136 -14.06 7.79 1.62
C TRP A 136 -15.48 7.94 1.02
N LYS A 137 -15.83 7.09 0.05
CA LYS A 137 -17.24 6.89 -0.32
C LYS A 137 -17.86 5.89 0.64
N HIS A 138 -19.03 6.21 1.19
CA HIS A 138 -19.77 5.43 2.20
C HIS A 138 -20.06 3.95 1.86
N GLY A 139 -19.59 3.42 0.73
CA GLY A 139 -19.88 2.05 0.28
C GLY A 139 -19.14 0.93 1.04
N PHE A 140 -17.94 1.17 1.49
CA PHE A 140 -17.06 0.16 2.12
C PHE A 140 -17.21 0.06 3.64
N ALA A 141 -17.98 0.93 4.28
CA ALA A 141 -18.15 0.95 5.74
C ALA A 141 -18.65 -0.40 6.33
N LYS A 142 -19.39 -1.19 5.56
CA LYS A 142 -19.92 -2.49 6.04
C LYS A 142 -18.85 -3.58 6.11
N LEU A 143 -17.84 -3.58 5.25
CA LEU A 143 -16.76 -4.56 5.24
C LEU A 143 -15.83 -4.35 6.45
N PHE A 144 -15.58 -3.09 6.82
CA PHE A 144 -14.65 -2.72 7.89
C PHE A 144 -15.21 -2.90 9.31
N ILE A 145 -16.52 -2.80 9.50
CA ILE A 145 -17.15 -3.10 10.80
C ILE A 145 -16.87 -4.56 11.23
N TRP A 146 -16.68 -5.45 10.30
CA TRP A 146 -16.40 -6.86 10.57
C TRP A 146 -14.94 -7.11 11.00
N ILE A 147 -13.99 -6.26 10.62
CA ILE A 147 -12.55 -6.41 10.94
C ILE A 147 -12.18 -5.78 12.29
N GLY A 148 -13.11 -5.07 12.95
CA GLY A 148 -12.92 -4.60 14.34
C GLY A 148 -11.99 -3.39 14.49
N GLU A 149 -11.60 -2.73 13.41
CA GLU A 149 -10.79 -1.51 13.50
C GLU A 149 -11.60 -0.32 14.05
N ARG A 150 -11.09 0.29 15.11
CA ARG A 150 -11.62 1.56 15.64
C ARG A 150 -11.31 2.67 14.65
N PHE A 151 -12.30 3.07 13.87
CA PHE A 151 -12.18 4.23 13.00
C PHE A 151 -12.02 5.51 13.82
N SER A 152 -10.90 6.19 13.63
CA SER A 152 -10.74 7.58 14.03
C SER A 152 -11.72 8.45 13.24
N GLU A 153 -12.34 9.44 13.88
CA GLU A 153 -13.40 10.31 13.33
C GLU A 153 -12.99 11.10 12.06
N LYS A 154 -11.73 11.06 11.66
CA LYS A 154 -11.23 11.65 10.42
C LYS A 154 -10.69 10.54 9.52
N ASN A 155 -11.33 10.36 8.37
CA ASN A 155 -10.90 9.43 7.31
C ASN A 155 -9.62 9.93 6.60
N LEU A 156 -8.58 10.19 7.35
CA LEU A 156 -7.30 10.67 6.85
C LEU A 156 -6.34 9.50 6.69
N SER A 157 -5.51 9.53 5.66
CA SER A 157 -4.26 8.78 5.66
C SER A 157 -3.33 9.35 6.72
N VAL A 158 -2.64 8.48 7.44
CA VAL A 158 -1.71 8.89 8.51
C VAL A 158 -0.31 8.40 8.15
N VAL A 159 0.61 9.34 8.01
CA VAL A 159 2.00 9.07 7.60
C VAL A 159 2.91 10.01 8.39
N ASP A 160 4.04 9.51 8.90
CA ASP A 160 4.98 10.39 9.59
C ASP A 160 5.83 11.19 8.60
N LEU A 161 6.40 10.53 7.59
CA LEU A 161 7.23 11.14 6.56
C LEU A 161 6.71 10.84 5.15
N ILE A 162 6.59 11.85 4.32
CA ILE A 162 6.37 11.71 2.87
C ILE A 162 7.50 12.41 2.14
N GLU A 163 8.21 11.69 1.27
CA GLU A 163 9.32 12.21 0.50
C GLU A 163 9.22 11.81 -0.97
N GLY A 164 9.25 12.82 -1.86
CA GLY A 164 9.13 12.55 -3.29
C GLY A 164 9.48 13.74 -4.17
N THR A 165 9.74 13.48 -5.45
CA THR A 165 9.97 14.56 -6.43
C THR A 165 8.71 15.39 -6.65
N THR A 166 7.57 14.72 -6.85
CA THR A 166 6.25 15.36 -6.98
C THR A 166 5.30 14.76 -5.97
N VAL A 167 4.73 15.61 -5.10
CA VAL A 167 3.84 15.18 -4.02
C VAL A 167 2.51 15.94 -4.09
N GLU A 168 1.41 15.21 -4.27
CA GLU A 168 0.04 15.73 -4.23
C GLU A 168 -0.76 15.06 -3.12
N LEU A 169 -1.26 15.83 -2.15
CA LEU A 169 -1.95 15.30 -0.97
C LEU A 169 -3.35 15.89 -0.82
N ARG A 170 -4.33 15.04 -0.44
CA ARG A 170 -5.66 15.44 0.04
C ARG A 170 -6.13 14.51 1.14
N GLY A 171 -6.62 15.06 2.25
CA GLY A 171 -7.08 14.24 3.36
C GLY A 171 -5.95 13.45 4.01
N VAL A 172 -4.80 14.04 4.21
CA VAL A 172 -3.60 13.40 4.77
C VAL A 172 -3.18 14.13 6.04
N ARG A 173 -2.81 13.35 7.05
CA ARG A 173 -2.09 13.84 8.22
C ARG A 173 -0.65 13.35 8.11
N ALA A 174 0.33 14.27 8.17
CA ALA A 174 1.73 13.92 8.18
C ALA A 174 2.53 14.83 9.13
N LYS A 175 3.64 14.30 9.66
CA LYS A 175 4.61 15.12 10.41
C LYS A 175 5.50 15.90 9.45
N SER A 176 6.04 15.25 8.43
CA SER A 176 6.90 15.91 7.44
C SER A 176 6.53 15.53 6.01
N VAL A 177 6.54 16.52 5.14
CA VAL A 177 6.38 16.34 3.69
C VAL A 177 7.52 17.06 3.00
N ASN A 178 8.36 16.31 2.29
CA ASN A 178 9.53 16.80 1.59
C ASN A 178 9.38 16.55 0.09
N GLY A 179 9.70 17.53 -0.74
CA GLY A 179 9.65 17.33 -2.19
C GLY A 179 10.19 18.49 -3.01
N HIS A 180 10.27 18.25 -4.33
CA HIS A 180 10.57 19.34 -5.24
C HIS A 180 9.29 20.14 -5.54
N ASP A 181 8.28 19.50 -6.11
CA ASP A 181 6.97 20.10 -6.36
C ASP A 181 5.94 19.52 -5.38
N VAL A 182 5.44 20.33 -4.45
CA VAL A 182 4.52 19.89 -3.39
C VAL A 182 3.17 20.60 -3.50
N SER A 183 2.10 19.86 -3.58
CA SER A 183 0.71 20.34 -3.59
C SER A 183 -0.07 19.77 -2.41
N ILE A 184 -0.31 20.60 -1.40
CA ILE A 184 -1.16 20.27 -0.25
C ILE A 184 -2.59 20.72 -0.58
N GLY A 185 -3.41 19.78 -1.02
CA GLY A 185 -4.83 19.98 -1.32
C GLY A 185 -5.68 20.01 -0.04
N ARG A 186 -6.99 19.79 -0.16
CA ARG A 186 -7.96 20.00 0.93
C ARG A 186 -7.81 19.02 2.09
N ASN A 187 -8.14 19.50 3.30
CA ASN A 187 -8.27 18.70 4.52
C ASN A 187 -6.98 17.96 4.92
N CYS A 188 -5.82 18.54 4.68
CA CYS A 188 -4.57 18.03 5.19
C CYS A 188 -4.22 18.68 6.54
N GLU A 189 -3.52 17.91 7.39
CA GLU A 189 -2.95 18.34 8.65
C GLU A 189 -1.45 17.99 8.65
N ILE A 190 -0.58 18.95 8.36
CA ILE A 190 0.85 18.74 8.18
C ILE A 190 1.61 19.58 9.20
N GLU A 191 2.59 18.96 9.89
CA GLU A 191 3.41 19.72 10.83
C GLU A 191 4.49 20.53 10.10
N ARG A 192 5.18 19.93 9.12
CA ARG A 192 6.25 20.56 8.35
C ARG A 192 6.17 20.21 6.88
N VAL A 193 6.36 21.20 6.03
CA VAL A 193 6.55 21.05 4.57
C VAL A 193 7.86 21.68 4.16
N ASP A 194 8.67 20.94 3.42
CA ASP A 194 9.90 21.41 2.78
C ASP A 194 9.78 21.19 1.26
N ALA A 195 9.75 22.28 0.50
CA ALA A 195 9.62 22.25 -0.96
C ALA A 195 10.76 23.03 -1.62
N SER A 196 11.55 22.34 -2.46
CA SER A 196 12.66 23.01 -3.18
C SER A 196 12.23 23.65 -4.50
N GLY A 197 11.03 23.41 -4.99
CA GLY A 197 10.46 23.99 -6.20
C GLY A 197 9.10 24.64 -5.92
N ARG A 198 8.03 24.19 -6.57
CA ARG A 198 6.69 24.78 -6.42
C ARG A 198 5.99 24.26 -5.17
N LEU A 199 5.41 25.18 -4.41
CA LEU A 199 4.57 24.85 -3.26
C LEU A 199 3.16 25.45 -3.44
N TYR A 200 2.13 24.60 -3.31
CA TYR A 200 0.74 25.01 -3.20
C TYR A 200 0.13 24.48 -1.91
N ILE A 201 -0.61 25.31 -1.18
CA ILE A 201 -1.33 24.91 0.02
C ILE A 201 -2.78 25.41 -0.08
N ASP A 202 -3.74 24.49 -0.04
CA ASP A 202 -5.18 24.82 -0.02
C ASP A 202 -5.55 25.49 1.30
N PRO A 203 -6.37 26.58 1.29
CA PRO A 203 -6.74 27.31 2.50
C PRO A 203 -7.49 26.49 3.56
N THR A 204 -8.06 25.33 3.19
CA THR A 204 -8.75 24.43 4.13
C THR A 204 -7.81 23.51 4.89
N SER A 205 -6.53 23.50 4.52
CA SER A 205 -5.51 22.66 5.16
C SER A 205 -4.71 23.43 6.19
N ARG A 206 -4.16 22.70 7.15
CA ARG A 206 -3.28 23.25 8.20
C ARG A 206 -1.86 22.78 7.96
N VAL A 207 -0.95 23.72 7.85
CA VAL A 207 0.50 23.49 7.82
C VAL A 207 1.13 24.35 8.89
N ALA A 208 1.84 23.73 9.85
CA ALA A 208 2.39 24.48 10.98
C ALA A 208 3.70 25.20 10.61
N HIS A 209 4.57 24.53 9.83
CA HIS A 209 5.85 25.07 9.41
C HIS A 209 6.05 24.86 7.92
N VAL A 210 6.49 25.91 7.21
CA VAL A 210 6.76 25.89 5.78
C VAL A 210 8.20 26.31 5.56
N GLU A 211 8.98 25.47 4.91
CA GLU A 211 10.29 25.80 4.37
C GLU A 211 10.19 25.72 2.83
N ASN A 212 10.49 26.81 2.16
CA ASN A 212 10.53 26.87 0.71
C ASN A 212 11.88 27.45 0.30
N ALA A 213 12.70 26.64 -0.34
CA ALA A 213 13.96 27.11 -0.91
C ALA A 213 13.63 27.91 -2.17
N SER A 214 13.59 29.23 -2.05
CA SER A 214 13.44 30.21 -3.14
C SER A 214 14.64 30.21 -4.06
#